data_b660f207579abb9172997be6d4fff31b
#
_entry.id   b660f207579abb9172997be6d4fff31b
#
_cell.length_a   1.000
_cell.length_b   1.000
_cell.length_c   1.000
_cell.angle_alpha   90.00
_cell.angle_beta   90.00
_cell.angle_gamma   90.00
#
_symmetry.space_group_name_H-M   'P 1'
#
loop_
_entity.id
_entity.type
_entity.pdbx_description
1 polymer ?
#
loop_
_entity_poly.entity_id
_entity_poly.type
_entity_poly.pdbx_seq_one_letter_code
_entity_poly.pdbx_strand_id
1 'polypeptide(L)'
;IRRVMPSVIANELVGVQPMSGPVGQIHTLRVRYAESGGGATAGDEALSPFKLASSYAGSPDATAAAEGNAGRKMSIQILKETVEAKTRRLSARWTFEAAQDAEAMHGVDVEAEIMQALAQEIVVEIDQEIIGSLRTLAGAGTTLNFGSLSGTSIYVGDRHAALAIEINRAANRIAARTRRGAGN
;
A
#
# COMPACT_ATOMS: atom_id res chain seq x y z
N ILE A 1 -0.14 -20.80 25.73
CA ILE A 1 -0.50 -19.75 24.76
C ILE A 1 0.72 -19.55 23.89
N ARG A 2 0.62 -19.86 22.58
CA ARG A 2 1.71 -19.56 21.63
C ARG A 2 1.71 -18.06 21.35
N ARG A 3 2.71 -17.37 21.86
CA ARG A 3 2.95 -15.97 21.51
C ARG A 3 3.59 -15.93 20.13
N VAL A 4 2.91 -15.35 19.15
CA VAL A 4 3.51 -15.07 17.84
C VAL A 4 4.24 -13.74 17.98
N MET A 5 5.55 -13.74 17.78
CA MET A 5 6.33 -12.50 17.71
C MET A 5 6.07 -11.82 16.36
N PRO A 6 5.45 -10.65 16.32
CA PRO A 6 5.32 -9.89 15.08
C PRO A 6 6.68 -9.38 14.64
N SER A 7 7.02 -9.59 13.38
CA SER A 7 8.15 -8.93 12.71
C SER A 7 7.63 -7.67 12.02
N VAL A 8 8.45 -6.62 11.97
CA VAL A 8 8.10 -5.38 11.25
C VAL A 8 8.08 -5.66 9.75
N ILE A 9 6.89 -5.73 9.16
CA ILE A 9 6.69 -5.97 7.72
C ILE A 9 6.82 -4.66 6.94
N ALA A 10 6.66 -3.53 7.59
CA ALA A 10 6.67 -2.20 6.98
C ALA A 10 7.88 -1.93 6.09
N ASN A 11 9.08 -2.34 6.51
CA ASN A 11 10.32 -2.13 5.76
C ASN A 11 10.37 -2.90 4.42
N GLU A 12 9.61 -3.99 4.31
CA GLU A 12 9.51 -4.78 3.09
C GLU A 12 8.44 -4.26 2.14
N LEU A 13 7.36 -3.67 2.70
CA LEU A 13 6.21 -3.20 1.92
C LEU A 13 6.40 -1.79 1.36
N VAL A 14 7.07 -0.91 2.09
CA VAL A 14 7.21 0.51 1.75
C VAL A 14 8.66 0.97 1.80
N GLY A 15 8.99 1.97 0.99
CA GLY A 15 10.30 2.61 1.06
C GLY A 15 10.45 3.41 2.34
N VAL A 16 11.55 3.18 3.07
CA VAL A 16 11.85 3.84 4.33
C VAL A 16 12.96 4.85 4.12
N GLN A 17 12.72 6.11 4.50
CA GLN A 17 13.73 7.17 4.48
C GLN A 17 13.88 7.73 5.89
N PRO A 18 15.11 7.71 6.45
CA PRO A 18 15.35 8.30 7.77
C PRO A 18 15.30 9.83 7.71
N MET A 19 14.77 10.44 8.76
CA MET A 19 14.76 11.90 8.95
C MET A 19 15.73 12.27 10.07
N SER A 20 16.52 13.33 9.85
CA SER A 20 17.47 13.83 10.84
C SER A 20 16.86 14.81 11.85
N GLY A 21 15.62 15.26 11.62
CA GLY A 21 14.92 16.24 12.44
C GLY A 21 13.44 15.95 12.58
N PRO A 22 12.72 16.71 13.40
CA PRO A 22 11.28 16.51 13.65
C PRO A 22 10.40 16.85 12.44
N VAL A 23 10.93 17.59 11.48
CA VAL A 23 10.25 17.95 10.23
C VAL A 23 11.15 17.59 9.06
N GLY A 24 10.60 16.87 8.11
CA GLY A 24 11.23 16.51 6.86
C GLY A 24 10.45 17.04 5.66
N GLN A 25 11.13 17.17 4.53
CA GLN A 25 10.52 17.53 3.26
C GLN A 25 10.82 16.46 2.23
N ILE A 26 9.78 15.96 1.59
CA ILE A 26 9.88 15.01 0.49
C ILE A 26 9.63 15.78 -0.80
N HIS A 27 10.59 15.74 -1.71
CA HIS A 27 10.45 16.31 -3.05
C HIS A 27 10.18 15.19 -4.04
N THR A 28 9.07 15.30 -4.77
CA THR A 28 8.71 14.35 -5.82
C THR A 28 8.73 15.07 -7.15
N LEU A 29 9.53 14.58 -8.09
CA LEU A 29 9.55 15.07 -9.47
C LEU A 29 8.58 14.23 -10.29
N ARG A 30 7.60 14.90 -10.92
CA ARG A 30 6.63 14.26 -11.82
C ARG A 30 6.67 14.92 -13.18
N VAL A 31 6.61 14.11 -14.22
CA VAL A 31 6.44 14.57 -15.60
C VAL A 31 4.98 14.36 -15.98
N ARG A 32 4.30 15.42 -16.36
CA ARG A 32 2.86 15.39 -16.72
C ARG A 32 2.63 15.95 -18.11
N TYR A 33 1.54 15.49 -18.74
CA TYR A 33 1.08 16.11 -19.99
C TYR A 33 0.48 17.48 -19.69
N ALA A 34 0.96 18.52 -20.39
CA ALA A 34 0.44 19.88 -20.25
C ALA A 34 -0.86 20.09 -21.07
N GLU A 35 -1.05 19.29 -22.10
CA GLU A 35 -2.17 19.40 -23.04
C GLU A 35 -2.85 18.05 -23.19
N SER A 36 -4.18 18.08 -23.39
CA SER A 36 -4.96 16.89 -23.71
C SER A 36 -4.83 16.57 -25.19
N GLY A 37 -4.69 15.28 -25.50
CA GLY A 37 -4.66 14.84 -26.88
C GLY A 37 -4.31 13.36 -27.02
N GLY A 38 -4.66 12.75 -28.13
CA GLY A 38 -4.60 11.31 -28.28
C GLY A 38 -5.51 10.63 -27.28
N GLY A 39 -4.97 9.79 -26.41
CA GLY A 39 -5.69 9.18 -25.28
C GLY A 39 -5.29 9.75 -23.93
N ALA A 40 -4.50 10.82 -23.88
CA ALA A 40 -4.01 11.43 -22.65
C ALA A 40 -4.79 12.70 -22.31
N THR A 41 -5.07 12.91 -21.04
CA THR A 41 -5.70 14.12 -20.50
C THR A 41 -4.62 15.04 -19.91
N ALA A 42 -4.81 16.36 -20.03
CA ALA A 42 -3.92 17.32 -19.39
C ALA A 42 -3.85 17.06 -17.87
N GLY A 43 -2.63 17.05 -17.32
CA GLY A 43 -2.40 16.72 -15.92
C GLY A 43 -2.11 15.22 -15.64
N ASP A 44 -2.33 14.34 -16.59
CA ASP A 44 -1.98 12.92 -16.47
C ASP A 44 -0.47 12.75 -16.39
N GLU A 45 -0.05 11.74 -15.63
CA GLU A 45 1.37 11.40 -15.51
C GLU A 45 1.91 10.84 -16.83
N ALA A 46 2.94 11.49 -17.36
CA ALA A 46 3.70 10.99 -18.49
C ALA A 46 4.72 9.94 -18.00
N LEU A 47 5.27 9.15 -18.91
CA LEU A 47 6.25 8.09 -18.60
C LEU A 47 5.72 6.98 -17.66
N SER A 48 4.42 6.87 -17.46
CA SER A 48 3.83 5.80 -16.67
C SER A 48 3.97 4.47 -17.43
N PRO A 49 4.63 3.45 -16.85
CA PRO A 49 4.79 2.14 -17.49
C PRO A 49 3.47 1.35 -17.56
N PHE A 50 2.43 1.82 -16.88
CA PHE A 50 1.14 1.14 -16.75
C PHE A 50 0.08 1.61 -17.75
N LYS A 51 0.40 2.62 -18.56
CA LYS A 51 -0.53 3.12 -19.58
C LYS A 51 -0.59 2.19 -20.79
N LEU A 52 -1.78 2.06 -21.35
CA LEU A 52 -1.98 1.39 -22.63
C LEU A 52 -1.50 2.29 -23.77
N ALA A 53 -1.16 1.71 -24.93
CA ALA A 53 -0.71 2.46 -26.09
C ALA A 53 -1.68 3.55 -26.52
N SER A 54 -2.98 3.32 -26.38
CA SER A 54 -4.06 4.28 -26.68
C SER A 54 -4.14 5.47 -25.71
N SER A 55 -3.41 5.42 -24.59
CA SER A 55 -3.45 6.45 -23.54
C SER A 55 -2.23 7.39 -23.57
N TYR A 56 -1.44 7.34 -24.64
CA TYR A 56 -0.32 8.26 -24.84
C TYR A 56 -0.75 9.48 -25.65
N ALA A 57 -0.16 10.64 -25.34
CA ALA A 57 -0.47 11.88 -26.03
C ALA A 57 0.08 11.96 -27.46
N GLY A 58 1.13 11.19 -27.76
CA GLY A 58 1.76 11.14 -29.09
C GLY A 58 1.03 10.23 -30.09
N SER A 59 -0.29 10.38 -30.27
CA SER A 59 -1.00 9.62 -31.29
C SER A 59 -0.51 10.00 -32.69
N PRO A 60 -0.54 9.07 -33.67
CA PRO A 60 -0.15 9.37 -35.04
C PRO A 60 -1.11 10.38 -35.65
N ASP A 61 -0.59 11.49 -36.13
CA ASP A 61 -1.30 12.51 -36.88
C ASP A 61 -0.90 12.45 -38.36
N ALA A 62 -1.76 12.89 -39.25
CA ALA A 62 -1.42 12.98 -40.65
C ALA A 62 -0.27 13.96 -40.87
N THR A 63 0.69 13.63 -41.73
CA THR A 63 1.91 14.44 -41.98
C THR A 63 1.57 15.90 -42.30
N ALA A 64 0.55 16.14 -43.10
CA ALA A 64 0.11 17.49 -43.46
C ALA A 64 -0.43 18.30 -42.26
N ALA A 65 -0.98 17.64 -41.23
CA ALA A 65 -1.46 18.28 -40.01
C ALA A 65 -0.34 18.47 -38.97
N ALA A 66 0.73 17.67 -39.07
CA ALA A 66 1.88 17.75 -38.19
C ALA A 66 2.92 18.81 -38.66
N GLU A 67 2.91 19.17 -39.91
CA GLU A 67 3.81 20.21 -40.45
C GLU A 67 3.48 21.57 -39.81
N GLY A 68 4.49 22.18 -39.18
CA GLY A 68 4.37 23.46 -38.49
C GLY A 68 3.77 23.39 -37.08
N ASN A 69 3.40 22.22 -36.59
CA ASN A 69 2.86 22.03 -35.26
C ASN A 69 3.96 21.48 -34.30
N ALA A 70 4.19 22.17 -33.18
CA ALA A 70 5.23 21.80 -32.21
C ALA A 70 4.96 20.51 -31.44
N GLY A 71 3.86 19.84 -31.71
CA GLY A 71 3.45 18.65 -30.96
C GLY A 71 2.92 18.97 -29.56
N ARG A 72 2.51 17.93 -28.85
CA ARG A 72 1.90 18.05 -27.51
C ARG A 72 2.97 18.21 -26.44
N LYS A 73 2.77 19.15 -25.55
CA LYS A 73 3.77 19.56 -24.55
C LYS A 73 3.69 18.70 -23.30
N MET A 74 4.86 18.42 -22.72
CA MET A 74 5.00 17.86 -21.39
C MET A 74 5.54 18.92 -20.43
N SER A 75 5.15 18.84 -19.16
CA SER A 75 5.60 19.72 -18.09
C SER A 75 6.25 18.90 -16.96
N ILE A 76 7.27 19.47 -16.35
CA ILE A 76 7.91 18.91 -15.15
C ILE A 76 7.36 19.65 -13.95
N GLN A 77 6.83 18.90 -12.98
CA GLN A 77 6.34 19.44 -11.72
C GLN A 77 7.16 18.87 -10.58
N ILE A 78 7.64 19.77 -9.72
CA ILE A 78 8.27 19.40 -8.46
C ILE A 78 7.24 19.64 -7.37
N LEU A 79 6.77 18.54 -6.76
CA LEU A 79 5.86 18.57 -5.64
C LEU A 79 6.68 18.48 -4.34
N LYS A 80 6.31 19.30 -3.37
CA LYS A 80 6.90 19.33 -2.05
C LYS A 80 5.84 18.88 -1.06
N GLU A 81 6.16 17.87 -0.27
CA GLU A 81 5.34 17.40 0.83
C GLU A 81 6.12 17.51 2.14
N THR A 82 5.52 18.10 3.15
CA THR A 82 6.11 18.22 4.48
C THR A 82 5.64 17.07 5.34
N VAL A 83 6.57 16.41 6.00
CA VAL A 83 6.31 15.30 6.92
C VAL A 83 6.76 15.70 8.31
N GLU A 84 5.85 15.58 9.29
CA GLU A 84 6.13 15.84 10.69
C GLU A 84 6.28 14.54 11.46
N ALA A 85 7.28 14.47 12.32
CA ALA A 85 7.49 13.32 13.21
C ALA A 85 6.42 13.29 14.30
N LYS A 86 5.79 12.14 14.48
CA LYS A 86 4.84 11.87 15.56
C LYS A 86 5.43 10.85 16.51
N THR A 87 5.20 11.05 17.80
CA THR A 87 5.70 10.17 18.85
C THR A 87 4.58 9.27 19.37
N ARG A 88 4.86 7.96 19.46
CA ARG A 88 3.98 7.01 20.12
C ARG A 88 4.46 6.79 21.54
N ARG A 89 3.53 6.69 22.48
CA ARG A 89 3.83 6.47 23.89
C ARG A 89 2.91 5.39 24.43
N LEU A 90 3.50 4.40 25.05
CA LEU A 90 2.83 3.35 25.78
C LEU A 90 3.46 3.22 27.15
N SER A 91 2.68 2.98 28.18
CA SER A 91 3.18 2.82 29.54
C SER A 91 2.52 1.63 30.21
N ALA A 92 3.28 0.90 31.01
CA ALA A 92 2.76 -0.14 31.87
C ALA A 92 3.15 0.13 33.33
N ARG A 93 2.38 -0.40 34.26
CA ARG A 93 2.66 -0.32 35.70
C ARG A 93 2.57 -1.70 36.30
N TRP A 94 3.45 -1.99 37.21
CA TRP A 94 3.42 -3.16 38.06
C TRP A 94 3.79 -2.77 39.49
N THR A 95 3.42 -3.59 40.47
CA THR A 95 3.82 -3.40 41.85
C THR A 95 5.09 -4.18 42.12
N PHE A 96 5.92 -3.66 43.01
CA PHE A 96 7.15 -4.33 43.42
C PHE A 96 6.88 -5.72 44.02
N GLU A 97 5.82 -5.84 44.79
CA GLU A 97 5.39 -7.11 45.40
C GLU A 97 5.04 -8.16 44.32
N ALA A 98 4.29 -7.75 43.28
CA ALA A 98 3.95 -8.66 42.18
C ALA A 98 5.18 -9.11 41.39
N ALA A 99 6.18 -8.25 41.23
CA ALA A 99 7.44 -8.61 40.57
C ALA A 99 8.24 -9.63 41.42
N GLN A 100 8.32 -9.41 42.71
CA GLN A 100 9.00 -10.30 43.65
C GLN A 100 8.33 -11.68 43.76
N ASP A 101 6.99 -11.72 43.80
CA ASP A 101 6.23 -12.97 43.84
C ASP A 101 6.39 -13.76 42.53
N ALA A 102 6.38 -13.09 41.38
CA ALA A 102 6.56 -13.73 40.09
C ALA A 102 7.97 -14.32 39.93
N GLU A 103 9.00 -13.61 40.40
CA GLU A 103 10.36 -14.11 40.40
C GLU A 103 10.53 -15.31 41.36
N ALA A 104 9.96 -15.22 42.55
CA ALA A 104 10.05 -16.28 43.56
C ALA A 104 9.27 -17.55 43.19
N MET A 105 8.07 -17.40 42.60
CA MET A 105 7.21 -18.53 42.29
C MET A 105 7.46 -19.12 40.89
N HIS A 106 7.80 -18.28 39.91
CA HIS A 106 7.87 -18.66 38.53
C HIS A 106 9.23 -18.44 37.86
N GLY A 107 10.15 -17.77 38.54
CA GLY A 107 11.47 -17.41 37.99
C GLY A 107 11.39 -16.51 36.77
N VAL A 108 10.35 -15.67 36.69
CA VAL A 108 10.09 -14.78 35.55
C VAL A 108 10.40 -13.35 35.96
N ASP A 109 11.26 -12.67 35.19
CA ASP A 109 11.49 -11.24 35.30
C ASP A 109 10.33 -10.49 34.65
N VAL A 110 9.45 -9.93 35.49
CA VAL A 110 8.24 -9.20 35.07
C VAL A 110 8.61 -7.95 34.29
N GLU A 111 9.71 -7.27 34.64
CA GLU A 111 10.12 -6.04 33.99
C GLU A 111 10.54 -6.29 32.53
N ALA A 112 11.39 -7.29 32.32
CA ALA A 112 11.83 -7.67 30.98
C ALA A 112 10.65 -8.14 30.11
N GLU A 113 9.74 -8.93 30.69
CA GLU A 113 8.58 -9.44 29.96
C GLU A 113 7.60 -8.33 29.55
N ILE A 114 7.35 -7.36 30.43
CA ILE A 114 6.51 -6.20 30.14
C ILE A 114 7.14 -5.30 29.08
N MET A 115 8.44 -5.04 29.17
CA MET A 115 9.15 -4.24 28.16
C MET A 115 9.08 -4.89 26.79
N GLN A 116 9.23 -6.21 26.72
CA GLN A 116 9.08 -6.93 25.47
C GLN A 116 7.66 -6.87 24.93
N ALA A 117 6.64 -6.99 25.80
CA ALA A 117 5.24 -6.88 25.41
C ALA A 117 4.91 -5.49 24.87
N LEU A 118 5.41 -4.42 25.51
CA LEU A 118 5.22 -3.04 25.03
C LEU A 118 5.88 -2.81 23.66
N ALA A 119 7.09 -3.33 23.46
CA ALA A 119 7.77 -3.22 22.18
C ALA A 119 7.00 -3.94 21.07
N GLN A 120 6.46 -5.13 21.34
CA GLN A 120 5.65 -5.88 20.39
C GLN A 120 4.35 -5.14 20.04
N GLU A 121 3.68 -4.53 21.01
CA GLU A 121 2.45 -3.77 20.79
C GLU A 121 2.69 -2.56 19.87
N ILE A 122 3.78 -1.82 20.08
CA ILE A 122 4.15 -0.69 19.21
C ILE A 122 4.43 -1.16 17.77
N VAL A 123 5.11 -2.29 17.60
CA VAL A 123 5.38 -2.87 16.27
C VAL A 123 4.08 -3.23 15.56
N VAL A 124 3.16 -3.89 16.24
CA VAL A 124 1.84 -4.25 15.69
C VAL A 124 1.05 -3.01 15.30
N GLU A 125 1.07 -1.98 16.14
CA GLU A 125 0.37 -0.71 15.87
C GLU A 125 0.91 -0.03 14.61
N ILE A 126 2.24 0.02 14.43
CA ILE A 126 2.87 0.60 13.24
C ILE A 126 2.48 -0.19 11.98
N ASP A 127 2.58 -1.51 12.02
CA ASP A 127 2.23 -2.36 10.89
C ASP A 127 0.75 -2.23 10.51
N GLN A 128 -0.15 -2.19 11.49
CA GLN A 128 -1.58 -1.99 11.27
C GLN A 128 -1.89 -0.61 10.65
N GLU A 129 -1.21 0.45 11.08
CA GLU A 129 -1.38 1.78 10.49
C GLU A 129 -0.94 1.81 9.03
N ILE A 130 0.21 1.20 8.71
CA ILE A 130 0.71 1.15 7.33
C ILE A 130 -0.22 0.33 6.44
N ILE A 131 -0.64 -0.85 6.89
CA ILE A 131 -1.58 -1.69 6.15
C ILE A 131 -2.92 -0.96 5.97
N GLY A 132 -3.40 -0.28 7.01
CA GLY A 132 -4.62 0.54 6.96
C GLY A 132 -4.52 1.67 5.92
N SER A 133 -3.39 2.36 5.87
CA SER A 133 -3.11 3.40 4.89
C SER A 133 -3.05 2.85 3.46
N LEU A 134 -2.38 1.72 3.26
CA LEU A 134 -2.33 1.04 1.96
C LEU A 134 -3.71 0.57 1.50
N ARG A 135 -4.51 0.04 2.43
CA ARG A 135 -5.89 -0.38 2.14
C ARG A 135 -6.78 0.80 1.74
N THR A 136 -6.62 1.94 2.42
CA THR A 136 -7.35 3.17 2.09
C THR A 136 -6.96 3.68 0.72
N LEU A 137 -5.67 3.66 0.39
CA LEU A 137 -5.16 4.06 -0.92
C LEU A 137 -5.63 3.12 -2.04
N ALA A 138 -5.70 1.82 -1.77
CA ALA A 138 -6.17 0.83 -2.73
C ALA A 138 -7.68 0.99 -3.08
N GLY A 139 -8.44 1.66 -2.22
CA GLY A 139 -9.87 1.87 -2.39
C GLY A 139 -10.70 0.60 -2.18
N ALA A 140 -11.96 0.65 -2.59
CA ALA A 140 -12.85 -0.50 -2.50
C ALA A 140 -12.40 -1.57 -3.51
N GLY A 141 -11.99 -2.72 -2.99
CA GLY A 141 -11.69 -3.90 -3.81
C GLY A 141 -12.96 -4.46 -4.49
N THR A 142 -12.78 -5.42 -5.38
CA THR A 142 -13.89 -6.16 -5.95
C THR A 142 -14.52 -7.03 -4.85
N THR A 143 -15.76 -6.75 -4.50
CA THR A 143 -16.52 -7.58 -3.55
C THR A 143 -17.09 -8.78 -4.30
N LEU A 144 -16.72 -9.98 -3.86
CA LEU A 144 -17.36 -11.20 -4.32
C LEU A 144 -18.66 -11.40 -3.54
N ASN A 145 -19.79 -11.20 -4.19
CA ASN A 145 -21.09 -11.43 -3.58
C ASN A 145 -21.57 -12.86 -3.89
N PHE A 146 -21.40 -13.76 -2.93
CA PHE A 146 -21.86 -15.15 -3.05
C PHE A 146 -23.38 -15.27 -3.24
N GLY A 147 -24.16 -14.26 -2.85
CA GLY A 147 -25.60 -14.21 -3.07
C GLY A 147 -26.00 -13.92 -4.52
N SER A 148 -25.17 -13.18 -5.27
CA SER A 148 -25.45 -12.87 -6.68
C SER A 148 -25.02 -13.99 -7.64
N LEU A 149 -24.28 -14.99 -7.15
CA LEU A 149 -24.01 -16.25 -7.88
C LEU A 149 -25.22 -17.19 -7.88
N SER A 150 -26.37 -16.71 -7.43
CA SER A 150 -27.64 -17.38 -7.30
C SER A 150 -28.39 -17.50 -8.63
N GLY A 151 -27.92 -18.36 -9.49
CA GLY A 151 -28.80 -19.09 -10.38
C GLY A 151 -29.18 -20.41 -9.68
N THR A 152 -30.46 -20.72 -9.61
CA THR A 152 -31.07 -21.96 -9.11
C THR A 152 -30.09 -23.10 -8.76
N SER A 153 -29.97 -23.43 -7.49
CA SER A 153 -29.23 -24.60 -6.98
C SER A 153 -27.69 -24.52 -7.14
N ILE A 154 -27.04 -23.71 -6.31
CA ILE A 154 -25.57 -23.68 -6.32
C ILE A 154 -25.06 -24.71 -5.31
N TYR A 155 -24.44 -25.75 -5.86
CA TYR A 155 -23.65 -26.71 -5.08
C TYR A 155 -22.49 -25.98 -4.39
N VAL A 156 -22.19 -26.36 -3.15
CA VAL A 156 -21.11 -25.70 -2.35
C VAL A 156 -19.76 -25.73 -3.07
N GLY A 157 -19.48 -26.78 -3.84
CA GLY A 157 -18.29 -26.89 -4.67
C GLY A 157 -18.16 -25.80 -5.74
N ASP A 158 -19.26 -25.39 -6.34
CA ASP A 158 -19.26 -24.32 -7.36
C ASP A 158 -18.92 -22.97 -6.75
N ARG A 159 -19.30 -22.72 -5.49
CA ARG A 159 -18.93 -21.51 -4.75
C ARG A 159 -17.44 -21.45 -4.46
N HIS A 160 -16.83 -22.60 -4.11
CA HIS A 160 -15.38 -22.67 -3.92
C HIS A 160 -14.63 -22.47 -5.24
N ALA A 161 -15.11 -23.06 -6.33
CA ALA A 161 -14.57 -22.86 -7.67
C ALA A 161 -14.66 -21.40 -8.11
N ALA A 162 -15.80 -20.73 -7.85
CA ALA A 162 -15.97 -19.32 -8.15
C ALA A 162 -15.01 -18.43 -7.35
N LEU A 163 -14.74 -18.73 -6.09
CA LEU A 163 -13.73 -18.03 -5.28
C LEU A 163 -12.33 -18.16 -5.89
N ALA A 164 -11.94 -19.36 -6.29
CA ALA A 164 -10.64 -19.60 -6.93
C ALA A 164 -10.50 -18.80 -8.25
N ILE A 165 -11.57 -18.74 -9.04
CA ILE A 165 -11.61 -17.96 -10.28
C ILE A 165 -11.44 -16.46 -10.00
N GLU A 166 -12.10 -15.93 -8.98
CA GLU A 166 -11.99 -14.51 -8.63
C GLU A 166 -10.60 -14.15 -8.06
N ILE A 167 -9.97 -15.06 -7.31
CA ILE A 167 -8.58 -14.88 -6.85
C ILE A 167 -7.65 -14.80 -8.07
N ASN A 168 -7.76 -15.73 -9.01
CA ASN A 168 -6.98 -15.70 -10.24
C ASN A 168 -7.24 -14.45 -11.09
N ARG A 169 -8.49 -14.00 -11.14
CA ARG A 169 -8.85 -12.75 -11.83
C ARG A 169 -8.23 -11.53 -11.17
N ALA A 170 -8.21 -11.47 -9.82
CA ALA A 170 -7.55 -10.41 -9.08
C ALA A 170 -6.03 -10.42 -9.32
N ALA A 171 -5.39 -11.58 -9.28
CA ALA A 171 -3.97 -11.75 -9.59
C ALA A 171 -3.64 -11.29 -11.02
N ASN A 172 -4.46 -11.65 -12.00
CA ASN A 172 -4.30 -11.21 -13.39
C ASN A 172 -4.48 -9.69 -13.54
N ARG A 173 -5.38 -9.05 -12.78
CA ARG A 173 -5.52 -7.59 -12.76
C ARG A 173 -4.28 -6.91 -12.20
N ILE A 174 -3.65 -7.48 -11.17
CA ILE A 174 -2.38 -7.00 -10.63
C ILE A 174 -1.30 -7.12 -11.70
N ALA A 175 -1.16 -8.29 -12.33
CA ALA A 175 -0.20 -8.51 -13.40
C ALA A 175 -0.39 -7.54 -14.58
N ALA A 176 -1.62 -7.27 -14.98
CA ALA A 176 -1.93 -6.34 -16.07
C ALA A 176 -1.56 -4.89 -15.71
N ARG A 177 -1.77 -4.49 -14.45
CA ARG A 177 -1.44 -3.14 -13.97
C ARG A 177 0.04 -2.95 -13.72
N THR A 178 0.69 -3.90 -13.06
CA THR A 178 2.10 -3.79 -12.67
C THR A 178 3.06 -4.22 -13.77
N ARG A 179 2.62 -5.07 -14.70
CA ARG A 179 3.44 -5.70 -15.75
C ARG A 179 4.69 -6.42 -15.19
N ARG A 180 4.67 -6.79 -13.91
CA ARG A 180 5.78 -7.43 -13.21
C ARG A 180 5.48 -8.84 -12.73
N GLY A 181 4.27 -9.30 -12.84
CA GLY A 181 3.84 -10.63 -12.40
C GLY A 181 2.52 -10.56 -11.63
N ALA A 182 1.90 -11.71 -11.46
CA ALA A 182 0.71 -11.86 -10.65
C ALA A 182 1.06 -11.67 -9.18
N GLY A 183 0.18 -10.99 -8.42
CA GLY A 183 0.33 -10.94 -6.97
C GLY A 183 0.23 -12.36 -6.39
N ASN A 184 1.21 -12.72 -5.60
CA ASN A 184 1.27 -13.99 -4.87
C ASN A 184 0.91 -13.76 -3.42
#